data_1bf4212c45f742916966c117747b8c61
#
_entry.id   1bf4212c45f742916966c117747b8c61
#
_cell.length_a   1.000
_cell.length_b   1.000
_cell.length_c   1.000
_cell.angle_alpha   90.00
_cell.angle_beta   90.00
_cell.angle_gamma   90.00
#
_symmetry.space_group_name_H-M   'P 1'
#
loop_
_entity.id
_entity.type
_entity.pdbx_description
1 polymer ?
#
loop_
_entity_poly.entity_id
_entity_poly.type
_entity_poly.pdbx_seq_one_letter_code
_entity_poly.pdbx_strand_id
1 'polypeptide(L)'
;VAVPSNIVVSVLKEAVEKKAKTALIFSSGFAEIGGEGELLQNQIKEISKESGLRVIGPNCLGLFNSAKNFYPTFTSTIDRATPKPGGISIASQSGAYGSHIYMVSHQRGLGIRYWMTTGNEVDLSVGETIKLMAEDPDVHTIMAYAESVKDGKQFTDALDTARSEKKPVIFMKVGRSEVGAAAANSHTASLAGEDKVYDEVL
;
A
#
# COMPACT_ATOMS: atom_id res chain seq x y z
N VAL A 1 2.88 -12.68 -7.12
CA VAL A 1 2.46 -13.97 -6.57
C VAL A 1 0.94 -13.98 -6.52
N ALA A 2 0.31 -14.93 -7.24
CA ALA A 2 -1.14 -15.07 -7.37
C ALA A 2 -1.50 -16.57 -7.25
N VAL A 3 -1.28 -17.12 -6.06
CA VAL A 3 -1.53 -18.52 -5.71
C VAL A 3 -2.33 -18.59 -4.40
N PRO A 4 -2.96 -19.71 -4.04
CA PRO A 4 -3.61 -19.87 -2.73
C PRO A 4 -2.66 -19.53 -1.57
N SER A 5 -3.20 -18.95 -0.48
CA SER A 5 -2.40 -18.43 0.65
C SER A 5 -1.44 -19.46 1.26
N ASN A 6 -1.88 -20.73 1.36
CA ASN A 6 -1.08 -21.84 1.89
C ASN A 6 0.15 -22.20 1.03
N ILE A 7 0.21 -21.74 -0.23
CA ILE A 7 1.33 -21.99 -1.16
C ILE A 7 2.30 -20.79 -1.20
N VAL A 8 1.86 -19.59 -0.80
CA VAL A 8 2.65 -18.35 -0.92
C VAL A 8 4.02 -18.46 -0.26
N VAL A 9 4.08 -19.03 0.95
CA VAL A 9 5.34 -19.20 1.70
C VAL A 9 6.38 -20.01 0.92
N SER A 10 5.98 -21.12 0.29
CA SER A 10 6.88 -21.94 -0.52
C SER A 10 7.37 -21.18 -1.76
N VAL A 11 6.48 -20.45 -2.43
CA VAL A 11 6.82 -19.61 -3.60
C VAL A 11 7.81 -18.52 -3.22
N LEU A 12 7.67 -17.89 -2.04
CA LEU A 12 8.62 -16.88 -1.59
C LEU A 12 10.00 -17.47 -1.29
N LYS A 13 10.08 -18.66 -0.72
CA LYS A 13 11.37 -19.36 -0.52
C LYS A 13 12.07 -19.63 -1.84
N GLU A 14 11.34 -20.12 -2.86
CA GLU A 14 11.89 -20.30 -4.20
C GLU A 14 12.32 -18.96 -4.82
N ALA A 15 11.55 -17.87 -4.63
CA ALA A 15 11.91 -16.54 -5.11
C ALA A 15 13.23 -16.04 -4.48
N VAL A 16 13.43 -16.30 -3.19
CA VAL A 16 14.69 -15.99 -2.50
C VAL A 16 15.87 -16.77 -3.10
N GLU A 17 15.71 -18.08 -3.33
CA GLU A 17 16.73 -18.91 -3.98
C GLU A 17 17.09 -18.40 -5.39
N LYS A 18 16.09 -17.88 -6.12
CA LYS A 18 16.27 -17.24 -7.43
C LYS A 18 16.76 -15.80 -7.35
N LYS A 19 17.09 -15.30 -6.14
CA LYS A 19 17.61 -13.94 -5.90
C LYS A 19 16.65 -12.84 -6.36
N ALA A 20 15.32 -13.07 -6.29
CA ALA A 20 14.34 -12.04 -6.49
C ALA A 20 14.56 -10.89 -5.50
N LYS A 21 14.36 -9.66 -5.93
CA LYS A 21 14.52 -8.47 -5.08
C LYS A 21 13.21 -8.03 -4.46
N THR A 22 12.09 -8.29 -5.14
CA THR A 22 10.78 -7.88 -4.70
C THR A 22 9.74 -8.95 -5.04
N ALA A 23 8.80 -9.17 -4.14
CA ALA A 23 7.62 -9.97 -4.35
C ALA A 23 6.36 -9.12 -4.15
N LEU A 24 5.46 -9.16 -5.12
CA LEU A 24 4.14 -8.57 -5.05
C LEU A 24 3.12 -9.69 -4.84
N ILE A 25 2.39 -9.68 -3.71
CA ILE A 25 1.50 -10.76 -3.30
C ILE A 25 0.05 -10.29 -3.36
N PHE A 26 -0.67 -10.73 -4.39
CA PHE A 26 -2.10 -10.43 -4.57
C PHE A 26 -2.99 -11.24 -3.63
N SER A 27 -2.57 -12.45 -3.31
CA SER A 27 -3.34 -13.43 -2.54
C SER A 27 -3.81 -12.86 -1.20
N SER A 28 -5.04 -13.14 -0.84
CA SER A 28 -5.66 -12.92 0.47
C SER A 28 -5.69 -14.23 1.28
N GLY A 29 -6.17 -14.18 2.52
CA GLY A 29 -6.22 -15.33 3.43
C GLY A 29 -5.05 -15.31 4.42
N PHE A 30 -4.68 -14.13 4.90
CA PHE A 30 -3.60 -13.89 5.85
C PHE A 30 -4.14 -13.26 7.15
N ALA A 31 -3.49 -12.27 7.73
CA ALA A 31 -3.87 -11.70 9.02
C ALA A 31 -5.32 -11.16 9.04
N GLU A 32 -5.87 -10.75 7.90
CA GLU A 32 -7.24 -10.25 7.79
C GLU A 32 -8.32 -11.32 8.12
N ILE A 33 -7.95 -12.60 8.07
CA ILE A 33 -8.86 -13.68 8.48
C ILE A 33 -8.53 -14.23 9.88
N GLY A 34 -7.44 -13.77 10.51
CA GLY A 34 -6.97 -14.27 11.80
C GLY A 34 -6.43 -15.70 11.76
N GLY A 35 -6.16 -16.28 12.93
CA GLY A 35 -5.81 -17.68 13.10
C GLY A 35 -4.63 -18.16 12.24
N GLU A 36 -4.85 -19.16 11.39
CA GLU A 36 -3.83 -19.71 10.50
C GLU A 36 -3.29 -18.67 9.50
N GLY A 37 -4.15 -17.75 9.06
CA GLY A 37 -3.74 -16.66 8.17
C GLY A 37 -2.70 -15.74 8.79
N GLU A 38 -2.82 -15.45 10.07
CA GLU A 38 -1.85 -14.64 10.82
C GLU A 38 -0.50 -15.37 10.93
N LEU A 39 -0.51 -16.68 11.16
CA LEU A 39 0.71 -17.50 11.18
C LEU A 39 1.44 -17.45 9.83
N LEU A 40 0.68 -17.60 8.73
CA LEU A 40 1.24 -17.50 7.38
C LEU A 40 1.84 -16.11 7.11
N GLN A 41 1.18 -15.04 7.52
CA GLN A 41 1.69 -13.68 7.38
C GLN A 41 2.99 -13.46 8.18
N ASN A 42 3.09 -14.00 9.38
CA ASN A 42 4.29 -13.92 10.18
C ASN A 42 5.47 -14.65 9.50
N GLN A 43 5.23 -15.81 8.87
CA GLN A 43 6.27 -16.49 8.08
C GLN A 43 6.74 -15.64 6.89
N ILE A 44 5.85 -14.95 6.19
CA ILE A 44 6.21 -14.02 5.10
C ILE A 44 7.12 -12.90 5.65
N LYS A 45 6.77 -12.34 6.81
CA LYS A 45 7.54 -11.29 7.48
C LYS A 45 8.95 -11.74 7.83
N GLU A 46 9.09 -12.96 8.34
CA GLU A 46 10.39 -13.55 8.67
C GLU A 46 11.24 -13.75 7.40
N ILE A 47 10.66 -14.32 6.34
CA ILE A 47 11.37 -14.51 5.05
C ILE A 47 11.84 -13.15 4.52
N SER A 48 10.99 -12.12 4.51
CA SER A 48 11.38 -10.78 4.07
C SER A 48 12.56 -10.26 4.89
N LYS A 49 12.46 -10.32 6.22
CA LYS A 49 13.49 -9.81 7.13
C LYS A 49 14.84 -10.54 7.00
N GLU A 50 14.83 -11.87 6.89
CA GLU A 50 16.03 -12.68 6.86
C GLU A 50 16.74 -12.64 5.50
N SER A 51 15.97 -12.61 4.40
CA SER A 51 16.51 -12.66 3.04
C SER A 51 16.76 -11.29 2.41
N GLY A 52 16.15 -10.23 2.95
CA GLY A 52 16.11 -8.91 2.33
C GLY A 52 15.17 -8.83 1.12
N LEU A 53 14.34 -9.85 0.87
CA LEU A 53 13.29 -9.80 -0.15
C LEU A 53 12.24 -8.76 0.25
N ARG A 54 12.07 -7.71 -0.56
CA ARG A 54 11.03 -6.71 -0.31
C ARG A 54 9.67 -7.26 -0.70
N VAL A 55 8.66 -7.05 0.15
CA VAL A 55 7.32 -7.60 -0.04
C VAL A 55 6.26 -6.49 -0.08
N ILE A 56 5.45 -6.49 -1.14
CA ILE A 56 4.27 -5.64 -1.30
C ILE A 56 3.04 -6.50 -1.09
N GLY A 57 2.16 -6.11 -0.18
CA GLY A 57 1.01 -6.91 0.23
C GLY A 57 1.27 -7.66 1.54
N PRO A 58 0.70 -8.87 1.73
CA PRO A 58 -0.29 -9.55 0.89
C PRO A 58 -1.65 -8.82 0.84
N ASN A 59 -2.64 -9.43 0.18
CA ASN A 59 -4.00 -8.90 0.10
C ASN A 59 -4.04 -7.49 -0.53
N CYS A 60 -3.35 -7.30 -1.65
CA CYS A 60 -3.33 -6.02 -2.36
C CYS A 60 -3.74 -6.18 -3.83
N LEU A 61 -4.17 -5.10 -4.48
CA LEU A 61 -4.50 -5.12 -5.90
C LEU A 61 -3.29 -4.87 -6.81
N GLY A 62 -2.15 -4.56 -6.23
CA GLY A 62 -0.92 -4.32 -6.96
C GLY A 62 -0.56 -2.85 -7.09
N LEU A 63 0.14 -2.55 -8.16
CA LEU A 63 0.62 -1.21 -8.44
C LEU A 63 0.68 -0.93 -9.95
N PHE A 64 0.81 0.34 -10.31
CA PHE A 64 1.31 0.72 -11.63
C PHE A 64 2.22 1.96 -11.59
N ASN A 65 3.05 2.08 -12.62
CA ASN A 65 3.77 3.29 -12.98
C ASN A 65 3.42 3.62 -14.44
N SER A 66 2.59 4.62 -14.66
CA SER A 66 2.12 4.99 -15.99
C SER A 66 3.22 5.58 -16.88
N ALA A 67 4.21 6.28 -16.30
CA ALA A 67 5.34 6.84 -17.04
C ALA A 67 6.31 5.77 -17.55
N LYS A 68 6.33 4.59 -16.93
CA LYS A 68 7.16 3.45 -17.32
C LYS A 68 6.39 2.37 -18.07
N ASN A 69 5.08 2.54 -18.30
CA ASN A 69 4.19 1.51 -18.83
C ASN A 69 4.29 0.18 -18.09
N PHE A 70 4.35 0.24 -16.76
CA PHE A 70 4.53 -0.92 -15.91
C PHE A 70 3.28 -1.09 -15.01
N TYR A 71 2.56 -2.20 -15.21
CA TYR A 71 1.23 -2.43 -14.63
C TYR A 71 1.08 -3.79 -13.94
N PRO A 72 1.87 -4.15 -12.93
CA PRO A 72 1.67 -5.38 -12.18
C PRO A 72 0.47 -5.24 -11.23
N THR A 73 -0.70 -5.38 -11.77
CA THR A 73 -1.98 -5.28 -11.07
C THR A 73 -3.02 -6.18 -11.74
N PHE A 74 -4.02 -6.60 -10.98
CA PHE A 74 -5.18 -7.32 -11.51
C PHE A 74 -6.49 -6.51 -11.40
N THR A 75 -6.41 -5.24 -11.04
CA THR A 75 -7.61 -4.40 -11.00
C THR A 75 -8.19 -4.17 -12.40
N SER A 76 -9.47 -4.45 -12.57
CA SER A 76 -10.19 -4.14 -13.81
C SER A 76 -10.40 -2.63 -14.04
N THR A 77 -9.99 -1.81 -13.09
CA THR A 77 -10.13 -0.36 -13.17
C THR A 77 -9.30 0.21 -14.32
N ILE A 78 -8.10 -0.33 -14.57
CA ILE A 78 -7.24 0.12 -15.67
C ILE A 78 -7.78 -0.22 -17.06
N ASP A 79 -8.61 -1.26 -17.18
CA ASP A 79 -9.29 -1.63 -18.42
C ASP A 79 -10.35 -0.60 -18.82
N ARG A 80 -10.98 0.01 -17.80
CA ARG A 80 -12.04 1.04 -17.97
C ARG A 80 -11.47 2.45 -18.06
N ALA A 81 -10.31 2.66 -17.51
CA ALA A 81 -9.66 3.96 -17.37
C ALA A 81 -8.16 3.77 -17.59
N THR A 82 -7.70 3.87 -18.83
CA THR A 82 -6.28 3.73 -19.16
C THR A 82 -5.45 4.80 -18.44
N PRO A 83 -4.44 4.42 -17.64
CA PRO A 83 -3.61 5.38 -16.93
C PRO A 83 -2.90 6.35 -17.88
N LYS A 84 -2.98 7.63 -17.55
CA LYS A 84 -2.25 8.70 -18.23
C LYS A 84 -1.13 9.19 -17.32
N PRO A 85 0.10 9.34 -17.81
CA PRO A 85 1.17 9.96 -17.02
C PRO A 85 0.79 11.36 -16.52
N GLY A 86 1.18 11.66 -15.30
CA GLY A 86 0.97 12.97 -14.69
C GLY A 86 1.78 13.13 -13.41
N GLY A 87 1.60 14.22 -12.68
CA GLY A 87 2.35 14.53 -11.47
C GLY A 87 1.71 14.07 -10.17
N ILE A 88 0.59 13.33 -10.22
CA ILE A 88 -0.11 12.85 -9.03
C ILE A 88 0.21 11.38 -8.81
N SER A 89 0.38 10.98 -7.53
CA SER A 89 0.59 9.60 -7.14
C SER A 89 -0.37 9.19 -6.03
N ILE A 90 -0.73 7.91 -5.99
CA ILE A 90 -1.70 7.35 -5.05
C ILE A 90 -1.05 6.21 -4.27
N ALA A 91 -1.00 6.34 -2.93
CA ALA A 91 -0.59 5.31 -1.98
C ALA A 91 -1.80 4.90 -1.12
N SER A 92 -2.22 3.63 -1.15
CA SER A 92 -3.44 3.22 -0.45
C SER A 92 -3.26 1.86 0.23
N GLN A 93 -3.65 1.73 1.51
CA GLN A 93 -3.77 0.41 2.13
C GLN A 93 -4.91 -0.40 1.50
N SER A 94 -6.05 0.25 1.22
CA SER A 94 -7.20 -0.39 0.60
C SER A 94 -7.09 -0.41 -0.93
N GLY A 95 -7.17 -1.61 -1.51
CA GLY A 95 -7.23 -1.79 -2.96
C GLY A 95 -8.48 -1.16 -3.57
N ALA A 96 -9.63 -1.37 -2.94
CA ALA A 96 -10.91 -0.84 -3.42
C ALA A 96 -10.93 0.69 -3.38
N TYR A 97 -10.49 1.29 -2.26
CA TYR A 97 -10.45 2.74 -2.13
C TYR A 97 -9.41 3.38 -3.05
N GLY A 98 -8.22 2.79 -3.16
CA GLY A 98 -7.20 3.22 -4.12
C GLY A 98 -7.71 3.22 -5.56
N SER A 99 -8.46 2.18 -5.95
CA SER A 99 -9.11 2.11 -7.26
C SER A 99 -10.20 3.18 -7.44
N HIS A 100 -10.96 3.47 -6.37
CA HIS A 100 -11.97 4.54 -6.40
C HIS A 100 -11.32 5.93 -6.60
N ILE A 101 -10.28 6.25 -5.83
CA ILE A 101 -9.53 7.51 -6.00
C ILE A 101 -9.00 7.63 -7.44
N TYR A 102 -8.44 6.54 -7.97
CA TYR A 102 -7.93 6.51 -9.33
C TYR A 102 -9.03 6.80 -10.36
N MET A 103 -10.20 6.15 -10.25
CA MET A 103 -11.34 6.37 -11.14
C MET A 103 -11.83 7.82 -11.13
N VAL A 104 -11.99 8.38 -9.93
CA VAL A 104 -12.41 9.79 -9.76
C VAL A 104 -11.37 10.74 -10.36
N SER A 105 -10.09 10.46 -10.16
CA SER A 105 -9.00 11.25 -10.76
C SER A 105 -9.03 11.18 -12.28
N HIS A 106 -9.19 9.98 -12.85
CA HIS A 106 -9.28 9.78 -14.29
C HIS A 106 -10.47 10.51 -14.90
N GLN A 107 -11.67 10.45 -14.27
CA GLN A 107 -12.86 11.16 -14.72
C GLN A 107 -12.67 12.69 -14.74
N ARG A 108 -11.81 13.22 -13.87
CA ARG A 108 -11.43 14.63 -13.82
C ARG A 108 -10.27 15.00 -14.74
N GLY A 109 -9.79 14.06 -15.55
CA GLY A 109 -8.67 14.28 -16.48
C GLY A 109 -7.29 14.38 -15.80
N LEU A 110 -7.18 13.98 -14.53
CA LEU A 110 -5.92 14.00 -13.80
C LEU A 110 -5.04 12.82 -14.21
N GLY A 111 -3.76 13.10 -14.51
CA GLY A 111 -2.76 12.09 -14.81
C GLY A 111 -2.17 11.52 -13.51
N ILE A 112 -2.13 10.19 -13.40
CA ILE A 112 -1.59 9.48 -12.25
C ILE A 112 -0.29 8.79 -12.66
N ARG A 113 0.82 9.14 -11.98
CA ARG A 113 2.15 8.56 -12.21
C ARG A 113 2.30 7.21 -11.55
N TYR A 114 2.09 7.16 -10.24
CA TYR A 114 2.07 5.93 -9.46
C TYR A 114 0.68 5.69 -8.86
N TRP A 115 0.28 4.46 -8.87
CA TRP A 115 -0.80 3.95 -8.05
C TRP A 115 -0.30 2.67 -7.39
N MET A 116 -0.33 2.62 -6.07
CA MET A 116 0.14 1.47 -5.30
C MET A 116 -0.82 1.16 -4.18
N THR A 117 -1.15 -0.12 -4.04
CA THR A 117 -1.94 -0.63 -2.92
C THR A 117 -1.07 -1.53 -2.07
N THR A 118 -1.02 -1.28 -0.76
CA THR A 118 -0.10 -1.95 0.17
C THR A 118 -0.72 -3.15 0.88
N GLY A 119 -2.06 -3.25 0.93
CA GLY A 119 -2.77 -4.38 1.56
C GLY A 119 -2.42 -4.51 3.05
N ASN A 120 -2.07 -5.74 3.47
CA ASN A 120 -1.77 -6.04 4.88
C ASN A 120 -0.43 -5.48 5.37
N GLU A 121 0.42 -4.93 4.51
CA GLU A 121 1.70 -4.30 4.88
C GLU A 121 2.59 -5.19 5.75
N VAL A 122 2.96 -6.34 5.20
CA VAL A 122 3.87 -7.25 5.92
C VAL A 122 5.30 -6.69 5.97
N ASP A 123 5.70 -5.93 4.96
CA ASP A 123 7.01 -5.26 4.83
C ASP A 123 6.80 -3.81 4.37
N LEU A 124 6.46 -3.59 3.09
CA LEU A 124 6.28 -2.25 2.56
C LEU A 124 4.99 -1.61 3.11
N SER A 125 5.14 -0.47 3.78
CA SER A 125 4.03 0.30 4.36
C SER A 125 3.56 1.44 3.44
N VAL A 126 2.40 2.03 3.77
CA VAL A 126 1.93 3.27 3.12
C VAL A 126 2.91 4.42 3.35
N GLY A 127 3.55 4.51 4.53
CA GLY A 127 4.55 5.52 4.83
C GLY A 127 5.77 5.39 3.91
N GLU A 128 6.33 4.20 3.76
CA GLU A 128 7.44 3.97 2.85
C GLU A 128 7.06 4.25 1.38
N THR A 129 5.84 3.91 1.00
CA THR A 129 5.31 4.22 -0.33
C THR A 129 5.21 5.73 -0.58
N ILE A 130 4.75 6.52 0.42
CA ILE A 130 4.73 7.99 0.35
C ILE A 130 6.16 8.53 0.16
N LYS A 131 7.13 8.03 0.93
CA LYS A 131 8.52 8.43 0.83
C LYS A 131 9.09 8.19 -0.57
N LEU A 132 8.90 6.99 -1.11
CA LEU A 132 9.33 6.63 -2.46
C LEU A 132 8.73 7.56 -3.51
N MET A 133 7.45 7.91 -3.39
CA MET A 133 6.79 8.85 -4.28
C MET A 133 7.31 10.29 -4.08
N ALA A 134 7.64 10.68 -2.85
CA ALA A 134 8.18 11.98 -2.54
C ALA A 134 9.58 12.19 -3.14
N GLU A 135 10.37 11.15 -3.27
CA GLU A 135 11.72 11.20 -3.84
C GLU A 135 11.74 11.26 -5.38
N ASP A 136 10.61 10.95 -6.08
CA ASP A 136 10.54 11.05 -7.55
C ASP A 136 10.31 12.52 -7.97
N PRO A 137 11.25 13.17 -8.71
CA PRO A 137 11.13 14.59 -9.08
C PRO A 137 9.90 14.93 -9.94
N ASP A 138 9.33 13.95 -10.63
CA ASP A 138 8.15 14.14 -11.48
C ASP A 138 6.81 13.95 -10.72
N VAL A 139 6.86 13.60 -9.42
CA VAL A 139 5.68 13.60 -8.56
C VAL A 139 5.53 14.98 -7.94
N HIS A 140 4.34 15.55 -8.03
CA HIS A 140 4.02 16.89 -7.53
C HIS A 140 3.02 16.86 -6.37
N THR A 141 2.20 15.80 -6.28
CA THR A 141 1.17 15.65 -5.23
C THR A 141 0.99 14.17 -4.93
N ILE A 142 0.87 13.83 -3.66
CA ILE A 142 0.63 12.46 -3.20
C ILE A 142 -0.76 12.41 -2.54
N MET A 143 -1.62 11.53 -3.02
CA MET A 143 -2.87 11.18 -2.36
C MET A 143 -2.67 9.88 -1.59
N ALA A 144 -2.91 9.88 -0.30
CA ALA A 144 -2.67 8.72 0.55
C ALA A 144 -3.91 8.34 1.35
N TYR A 145 -4.10 7.04 1.55
CA TYR A 145 -5.18 6.45 2.34
C TYR A 145 -4.61 5.39 3.27
N ALA A 146 -4.92 5.50 4.56
CA ALA A 146 -4.60 4.46 5.52
C ALA A 146 -5.71 4.26 6.56
N GLU A 147 -5.90 3.00 6.95
CA GLU A 147 -6.76 2.57 8.05
C GLU A 147 -5.97 2.60 9.36
N SER A 148 -4.69 2.22 9.30
CA SER A 148 -3.75 2.28 10.42
C SER A 148 -2.34 2.60 9.96
N VAL A 149 -1.55 3.22 10.83
CA VAL A 149 -0.11 3.43 10.64
C VAL A 149 0.63 2.58 11.67
N LYS A 150 1.34 1.55 11.20
CA LYS A 150 2.03 0.59 12.07
C LYS A 150 3.34 1.15 12.64
N ASP A 151 4.03 1.98 11.87
CA ASP A 151 5.29 2.64 12.26
C ASP A 151 5.12 4.16 12.11
N GLY A 152 4.81 4.81 13.23
CA GLY A 152 4.62 6.27 13.28
C GLY A 152 5.87 7.04 12.91
N LYS A 153 7.07 6.54 13.30
CA LYS A 153 8.33 7.20 12.96
C LYS A 153 8.57 7.17 11.45
N GLN A 154 8.44 6.00 10.83
CA GLN A 154 8.60 5.84 9.38
C GLN A 154 7.60 6.73 8.62
N PHE A 155 6.37 6.83 9.12
CA PHE A 155 5.35 7.68 8.53
C PHE A 155 5.69 9.17 8.64
N THR A 156 6.14 9.63 9.81
CA THR A 156 6.59 11.02 10.01
C THR A 156 7.80 11.35 9.15
N ASP A 157 8.80 10.47 9.09
CA ASP A 157 9.98 10.62 8.22
C ASP A 157 9.58 10.74 6.74
N ALA A 158 8.52 10.03 6.30
CA ALA A 158 7.99 10.13 4.95
C ALA A 158 7.31 11.49 4.67
N LEU A 159 6.54 12.01 5.63
CA LEU A 159 5.93 13.34 5.53
C LEU A 159 6.98 14.45 5.51
N ASP A 160 8.03 14.33 6.32
CA ASP A 160 9.15 15.27 6.33
C ASP A 160 9.92 15.25 5.00
N THR A 161 10.10 14.06 4.41
CA THR A 161 10.65 13.93 3.05
C THR A 161 9.77 14.66 2.03
N ALA A 162 8.45 14.41 2.05
CA ALA A 162 7.52 15.08 1.14
C ALA A 162 7.55 16.62 1.32
N ARG A 163 7.62 17.11 2.57
CA ARG A 163 7.73 18.53 2.90
C ARG A 163 9.03 19.14 2.37
N SER A 164 10.16 18.47 2.56
CA SER A 164 11.48 18.94 2.05
C SER A 164 11.50 19.04 0.53
N GLU A 165 10.84 18.11 -0.14
CA GLU A 165 10.66 18.07 -1.60
C GLU A 165 9.51 18.98 -2.09
N LYS A 166 8.85 19.72 -1.19
CA LYS A 166 7.73 20.63 -1.48
C LYS A 166 6.55 19.95 -2.16
N LYS A 167 6.26 18.71 -1.77
CA LYS A 167 5.18 17.89 -2.33
C LYS A 167 4.04 17.76 -1.33
N PRO A 168 2.85 18.33 -1.58
CA PRO A 168 1.72 18.17 -0.70
C PRO A 168 1.28 16.70 -0.65
N VAL A 169 0.96 16.24 0.57
CA VAL A 169 0.36 14.95 0.84
C VAL A 169 -1.09 15.18 1.28
N ILE A 170 -2.04 14.69 0.48
CA ILE A 170 -3.46 14.70 0.83
C ILE A 170 -3.76 13.35 1.47
N PHE A 171 -3.88 13.33 2.79
CA PHE A 171 -4.03 12.11 3.55
C PHE A 171 -5.47 11.90 4.03
N MET A 172 -6.03 10.74 3.71
CA MET A 172 -7.31 10.30 4.25
C MET A 172 -7.09 9.18 5.28
N LYS A 173 -7.35 9.51 6.54
CA LYS A 173 -7.40 8.57 7.65
C LYS A 173 -8.85 8.18 7.91
N VAL A 174 -9.15 6.88 7.95
CA VAL A 174 -10.46 6.36 8.38
C VAL A 174 -10.42 5.90 9.83
N GLY A 175 -11.60 5.68 10.41
CA GLY A 175 -11.70 5.22 11.79
C GLY A 175 -11.62 6.35 12.82
N ARG A 176 -11.98 7.59 12.46
CA ARG A 176 -12.01 8.76 13.37
C ARG A 176 -13.12 8.69 14.42
N SER A 177 -14.25 8.12 14.09
CA SER A 177 -15.36 7.88 15.02
C SER A 177 -15.28 6.48 15.64
N GLU A 178 -15.90 6.27 16.79
CA GLU A 178 -15.97 4.93 17.42
C GLU A 178 -16.53 3.86 16.49
N VAL A 179 -17.57 4.19 15.72
CA VAL A 179 -18.18 3.30 14.72
C VAL A 179 -17.20 3.05 13.56
N GLY A 180 -16.52 4.09 13.11
CA GLY A 180 -15.50 3.97 12.05
C GLY A 180 -14.28 3.17 12.50
N ALA A 181 -13.84 3.34 13.76
CA ALA A 181 -12.76 2.55 14.34
C ALA A 181 -13.13 1.07 14.46
N ALA A 182 -14.36 0.75 14.90
CA ALA A 182 -14.85 -0.62 14.95
C ALA A 182 -14.93 -1.26 13.56
N ALA A 183 -15.35 -0.50 12.54
CA ALA A 183 -15.39 -0.96 11.15
C ALA A 183 -13.98 -1.22 10.60
N ALA A 184 -13.03 -0.32 10.82
CA ALA A 184 -11.63 -0.48 10.41
C ALA A 184 -10.97 -1.70 11.08
N ASN A 185 -11.18 -1.87 12.39
CA ASN A 185 -10.65 -3.02 13.14
C ASN A 185 -11.19 -4.35 12.62
N SER A 186 -12.48 -4.40 12.24
CA SER A 186 -13.08 -5.63 11.68
C SER A 186 -12.56 -5.97 10.28
N HIS A 187 -12.06 -4.97 9.53
CA HIS A 187 -11.61 -5.14 8.15
C HIS A 187 -10.13 -5.52 8.04
N THR A 188 -9.27 -5.00 8.91
CA THR A 188 -7.81 -5.15 8.78
C THR A 188 -7.14 -5.86 9.94
N ALA A 189 -7.90 -6.26 10.99
CA ALA A 189 -7.35 -6.77 12.26
C ALA A 189 -6.32 -5.81 12.92
N SER A 190 -6.29 -4.54 12.51
CA SER A 190 -5.38 -3.52 13.03
C SER A 190 -6.13 -2.56 13.95
N LEU A 191 -5.58 -2.28 15.13
CA LEU A 191 -6.11 -1.24 16.02
C LEU A 191 -6.00 0.11 15.30
N ALA A 192 -7.12 0.79 15.12
CA ALA A 192 -7.12 2.19 14.68
C ALA A 192 -6.41 3.00 15.77
N GLY A 193 -5.30 3.67 15.41
CA GLY A 193 -4.59 4.56 16.35
C GLY A 193 -5.49 5.70 16.81
N GLU A 194 -5.17 6.27 18.00
CA GLU A 194 -5.92 7.42 18.54
C GLU A 194 -5.87 8.60 17.56
N ASP A 195 -7.04 9.13 17.24
CA ASP A 195 -7.23 10.20 16.24
C ASP A 195 -6.43 11.47 16.56
N LYS A 196 -6.33 11.81 17.86
CA LYS A 196 -5.55 12.96 18.34
C LYS A 196 -4.07 12.92 17.92
N VAL A 197 -3.46 11.73 17.84
CA VAL A 197 -2.06 11.60 17.44
C VAL A 197 -1.89 11.99 15.96
N TYR A 198 -2.87 11.67 15.12
CA TYR A 198 -2.84 12.06 13.71
C TYR A 198 -3.03 13.57 13.53
N ASP A 199 -3.92 14.20 14.30
CA ASP A 199 -4.15 15.65 14.23
C ASP A 199 -2.91 16.47 14.68
N GLU A 200 -2.00 15.88 15.46
CA GLU A 200 -0.73 16.52 15.85
C GLU A 200 0.39 16.35 14.82
N VAL A 201 0.29 15.34 13.95
CA VAL A 201 1.35 14.98 12.98
C VAL A 201 1.03 15.49 11.58
N LEU A 202 -0.24 15.61 11.22
CA LEU A 202 -0.74 16.02 9.90
C LEU A 202 -1.04 17.52 9.84
#